data_471b179427e2b8f9b92ee7c18a34b3bc
#
_entry.id   471b179427e2b8f9b92ee7c18a34b3bc
#
_cell.length_a   1.000
_cell.length_b   1.000
_cell.length_c   1.000
_cell.angle_alpha   90.00
_cell.angle_beta   90.00
_cell.angle_gamma   90.00
#
_symmetry.space_group_name_H-M   'P 1'
#
loop_
_entity.id
_entity.type
_entity.pdbx_description
1 polymer ?
#
loop_
_entity_poly.entity_id
_entity_poly.type
_entity_poly.pdbx_seq_one_letter_code
_entity_poly.pdbx_strand_id
1 'polypeptide(L)'
;MKIGLKYKNEEHIFDECISAGVPFLKYPILEKEGLVEHGISTRLGGVSEGFLGSMNLSYTRGDDPAHVDENYRRMAAAIGVKPEHMVCTHQTHTTNVRIVTREDAGKGVTREKDYTDVDGLITNVPGICLVTFYADCVPLLFLDPVKKVVASSHSGWRGTVNRMGQVTVEKMQKEFGCDPKNILACVGPSICQECYEVSSDVAEEFQKAFAGMNGTETLLYQKPEQKAEGKYQLDLWLANQLWLTDAGITPEHLEVTNVCTAHNPAYLFSHRKTNGKRGNLGAFLCLKENGTAGSRQRNGIVWQGKSRW
;
A
#
# COMPACT_ATOMS: atom_id res chain seq x y z
N MET A 1 18.43 1.28 11.90
CA MET A 1 18.35 -0.21 12.02
C MET A 1 17.51 -0.67 10.85
N LYS A 2 17.95 -1.66 10.07
CA LYS A 2 17.14 -2.22 8.96
C LYS A 2 16.14 -3.23 9.54
N ILE A 3 14.95 -3.30 8.96
CA ILE A 3 13.89 -4.26 9.34
C ILE A 3 14.33 -5.69 9.01
N GLY A 4 15.11 -5.87 7.93
CA GLY A 4 15.65 -7.15 7.49
C GLY A 4 14.75 -7.87 6.47
N LEU A 5 14.04 -7.10 5.66
CA LEU A 5 13.24 -7.63 4.56
C LEU A 5 14.09 -8.34 3.50
N LYS A 6 13.54 -9.38 2.91
CA LYS A 6 14.08 -10.05 1.73
C LYS A 6 13.51 -9.40 0.48
N TYR A 7 14.36 -8.78 -0.29
CA TYR A 7 14.07 -8.22 -1.61
C TYR A 7 14.30 -9.29 -2.69
N LYS A 8 13.60 -9.21 -3.82
CA LYS A 8 13.77 -10.15 -4.94
C LYS A 8 15.02 -9.83 -5.80
N ASN A 9 15.52 -8.62 -5.72
CA ASN A 9 16.73 -8.15 -6.38
C ASN A 9 17.50 -7.21 -5.43
N GLU A 10 18.62 -6.66 -5.86
CA GLU A 10 19.48 -5.78 -5.06
C GLU A 10 18.95 -4.34 -4.94
N GLU A 11 17.87 -3.99 -5.64
CA GLU A 11 17.27 -2.67 -5.56
C GLU A 11 16.48 -2.51 -4.27
N HIS A 12 16.68 -1.40 -3.57
CA HIS A 12 15.95 -1.02 -2.38
C HIS A 12 15.01 0.13 -2.71
N ILE A 13 13.78 -0.21 -3.11
CA ILE A 13 12.74 0.76 -3.48
C ILE A 13 12.00 1.34 -2.26
N PHE A 14 12.30 0.83 -1.07
CA PHE A 14 11.71 1.31 0.18
C PHE A 14 12.77 1.85 1.12
N ASP A 15 12.44 2.93 1.81
CA ASP A 15 13.08 3.31 3.06
C ASP A 15 12.46 2.50 4.20
N GLU A 16 13.27 1.64 4.83
CA GLU A 16 12.90 0.91 6.03
C GLU A 16 12.99 1.86 7.23
N CYS A 17 11.85 2.31 7.75
CA CYS A 17 11.74 3.29 8.83
C CYS A 17 11.41 2.63 10.16
N ILE A 18 11.93 3.19 11.26
CA ILE A 18 11.48 2.88 12.62
C ILE A 18 11.24 4.21 13.32
N SER A 19 10.00 4.45 13.73
CA SER A 19 9.60 5.64 14.49
C SER A 19 8.68 5.21 15.63
N ALA A 20 8.85 5.81 16.80
CA ALA A 20 8.11 5.45 18.02
C ALA A 20 8.06 3.93 18.32
N GLY A 21 9.13 3.20 17.97
CA GLY A 21 9.23 1.75 18.13
C GLY A 21 8.46 0.91 17.09
N VAL A 22 7.85 1.54 16.09
CA VAL A 22 7.07 0.88 15.02
C VAL A 22 7.88 0.84 13.73
N PRO A 23 8.16 -0.34 13.17
CA PRO A 23 8.77 -0.48 11.85
C PRO A 23 7.71 -0.35 10.73
N PHE A 24 8.01 0.44 9.71
CA PHE A 24 7.18 0.63 8.52
C PHE A 24 8.02 1.00 7.30
N LEU A 25 7.41 0.99 6.13
CA LEU A 25 8.07 1.24 4.84
C LEU A 25 7.58 2.56 4.25
N LYS A 26 8.49 3.34 3.66
CA LYS A 26 8.18 4.54 2.88
C LYS A 26 8.69 4.40 1.46
N TYR A 27 8.06 5.10 0.53
CA TYR A 27 8.53 5.26 -0.84
C TYR A 27 9.35 6.55 -0.98
N PRO A 28 10.63 6.47 -1.37
CA PRO A 28 11.45 7.65 -1.61
C PRO A 28 10.85 8.63 -2.63
N ILE A 29 10.18 8.10 -3.68
CA ILE A 29 9.54 8.91 -4.71
C ILE A 29 8.43 9.82 -4.13
N LEU A 30 7.64 9.34 -3.17
CA LEU A 30 6.61 10.13 -2.49
C LEU A 30 7.21 11.08 -1.44
N GLU A 31 8.27 10.64 -0.75
CA GLU A 31 8.92 11.44 0.29
C GLU A 31 9.63 12.68 -0.27
N LYS A 32 10.24 12.57 -1.47
CA LYS A 32 10.93 13.69 -2.15
C LYS A 32 10.04 14.89 -2.40
N GLU A 33 8.76 14.68 -2.65
CA GLU A 33 7.81 15.77 -2.88
C GLU A 33 7.55 16.61 -1.63
N GLY A 34 7.79 16.06 -0.44
CA GLY A 34 7.58 16.75 0.83
C GLY A 34 6.12 17.06 1.16
N LEU A 35 5.18 16.61 0.32
CA LEU A 35 3.75 16.94 0.38
C LEU A 35 2.92 15.98 1.20
N VAL A 36 3.42 14.76 1.48
CA VAL A 36 2.65 13.70 2.14
C VAL A 36 3.35 13.13 3.36
N GLU A 37 2.55 12.67 4.33
CA GLU A 37 2.94 11.63 5.27
C GLU A 37 2.38 10.32 4.75
N HIS A 38 3.22 9.27 4.70
CA HIS A 38 2.79 7.96 4.23
C HIS A 38 3.56 6.84 4.90
N GLY A 39 3.03 5.63 4.79
CA GLY A 39 3.72 4.44 5.27
C GLY A 39 2.93 3.18 4.98
N ILE A 40 3.65 2.08 4.77
CA ILE A 40 3.08 0.74 4.76
C ILE A 40 3.53 0.05 6.03
N SER A 41 2.58 -0.42 6.85
CA SER A 41 2.91 -1.09 8.10
C SER A 41 3.62 -2.42 7.85
N THR A 42 4.47 -2.81 8.80
CA THR A 42 4.86 -4.20 8.96
C THR A 42 3.91 -4.90 9.94
N ARG A 43 4.13 -6.19 10.21
CA ARG A 43 3.42 -6.89 11.29
C ARG A 43 4.04 -6.67 12.69
N LEU A 44 5.08 -5.83 12.79
CA LEU A 44 5.86 -5.61 14.01
C LEU A 44 5.46 -4.31 14.71
N GLY A 45 5.75 -4.22 16.01
CA GLY A 45 5.60 -2.99 16.80
C GLY A 45 4.21 -2.77 17.38
N GLY A 46 3.28 -3.70 17.20
CA GLY A 46 1.94 -3.67 17.80
C GLY A 46 1.82 -4.47 19.09
N VAL A 47 0.58 -4.72 19.51
CA VAL A 47 0.22 -5.43 20.76
C VAL A 47 -0.66 -6.65 20.55
N SER A 48 -1.11 -6.93 19.33
CA SER A 48 -1.88 -8.14 19.00
C SER A 48 -1.03 -9.40 19.25
N GLU A 49 -1.69 -10.51 19.58
CA GLU A 49 -1.05 -11.75 19.98
C GLU A 49 -1.27 -12.90 18.98
N GLY A 50 -0.57 -14.00 19.18
CA GLY A 50 -0.70 -15.22 18.40
C GLY A 50 -0.47 -15.00 16.90
N PHE A 51 -1.35 -15.52 16.06
CA PHE A 51 -1.24 -15.39 14.59
C PHE A 51 -1.53 -13.95 14.09
N LEU A 52 -2.14 -13.10 14.92
CA LEU A 52 -2.38 -11.67 14.67
C LEU A 52 -1.18 -10.79 15.06
N GLY A 53 -0.19 -11.37 15.74
CA GLY A 53 0.96 -10.64 16.27
C GLY A 53 1.87 -10.04 15.21
N SER A 54 2.20 -8.75 15.45
CA SER A 54 1.76 -7.91 16.56
C SER A 54 0.95 -6.66 16.11
N MET A 55 1.12 -6.16 14.87
CA MET A 55 0.52 -4.95 14.32
C MET A 55 -0.68 -5.30 13.41
N ASN A 56 -1.68 -6.01 13.97
CA ASN A 56 -2.92 -6.21 13.23
C ASN A 56 -3.77 -4.93 13.23
N LEU A 57 -4.20 -4.50 12.04
CA LEU A 57 -5.00 -3.29 11.82
C LEU A 57 -6.46 -3.59 11.43
N SER A 58 -6.92 -4.81 11.71
CA SER A 58 -8.27 -5.25 11.33
C SER A 58 -9.11 -5.65 12.53
N TYR A 59 -10.25 -4.97 12.71
CA TYR A 59 -11.27 -5.33 13.70
C TYR A 59 -12.05 -6.62 13.37
N THR A 60 -11.96 -7.12 12.13
CA THR A 60 -12.76 -8.26 11.65
C THR A 60 -12.00 -9.58 11.62
N ARG A 61 -10.83 -9.66 12.26
CA ARG A 61 -9.99 -10.87 12.27
C ARG A 61 -10.03 -11.64 13.59
N GLY A 62 -10.91 -11.25 14.51
CA GLY A 62 -11.03 -11.91 15.81
C GLY A 62 -9.97 -11.48 16.82
N ASP A 63 -9.44 -10.28 16.66
CA ASP A 63 -8.57 -9.62 17.64
C ASP A 63 -9.38 -8.92 18.73
N ASP A 64 -8.75 -8.63 19.86
CA ASP A 64 -9.30 -7.70 20.84
C ASP A 64 -9.37 -6.29 20.22
N PRO A 65 -10.54 -5.64 20.17
CA PRO A 65 -10.67 -4.28 19.66
C PRO A 65 -9.71 -3.29 20.32
N ALA A 66 -9.41 -3.44 21.62
CA ALA A 66 -8.46 -2.59 22.32
C ALA A 66 -7.01 -2.75 21.79
N HIS A 67 -6.63 -3.95 21.36
CA HIS A 67 -5.34 -4.17 20.69
C HIS A 67 -5.29 -3.45 19.34
N VAL A 68 -6.37 -3.53 18.56
CA VAL A 68 -6.45 -2.86 17.26
C VAL A 68 -6.40 -1.34 17.42
N ASP A 69 -7.11 -0.77 18.40
CA ASP A 69 -7.07 0.66 18.74
C ASP A 69 -5.64 1.11 19.09
N GLU A 70 -4.95 0.35 19.94
CA GLU A 70 -3.56 0.65 20.31
C GLU A 70 -2.63 0.54 19.10
N ASN A 71 -2.84 -0.42 18.21
CA ASN A 71 -2.07 -0.56 16.97
C ASN A 71 -2.25 0.66 16.05
N TYR A 72 -3.48 1.15 15.89
CA TYR A 72 -3.75 2.40 15.17
C TYR A 72 -3.07 3.60 15.81
N ARG A 73 -3.15 3.72 17.14
CA ARG A 73 -2.49 4.80 17.89
C ARG A 73 -0.97 4.78 17.68
N ARG A 74 -0.34 3.60 17.75
CA ARG A 74 1.10 3.45 17.51
C ARG A 74 1.49 3.78 16.07
N MET A 75 0.73 3.25 15.10
CA MET A 75 1.01 3.52 13.70
C MET A 75 0.83 5.00 13.36
N ALA A 76 -0.23 5.64 13.91
CA ALA A 76 -0.48 7.07 13.76
C ALA A 76 0.71 7.91 14.26
N ALA A 77 1.20 7.60 15.47
CA ALA A 77 2.37 8.28 16.05
C ALA A 77 3.64 8.07 15.20
N ALA A 78 3.82 6.87 14.64
CA ALA A 78 4.99 6.53 13.82
C ALA A 78 5.05 7.32 12.51
N ILE A 79 3.91 7.51 11.83
CA ILE A 79 3.84 8.22 10.54
C ILE A 79 3.51 9.70 10.67
N GLY A 80 3.20 10.21 11.88
CA GLY A 80 2.94 11.62 12.12
C GLY A 80 1.52 12.08 11.79
N VAL A 81 0.52 11.21 11.91
CA VAL A 81 -0.92 11.51 11.71
C VAL A 81 -1.71 11.26 12.98
N LYS A 82 -3.01 11.56 12.97
CA LYS A 82 -3.90 11.33 14.10
C LYS A 82 -4.95 10.26 13.76
N PRO A 83 -5.29 9.33 14.68
CA PRO A 83 -6.30 8.31 14.42
C PRO A 83 -7.66 8.89 14.03
N GLU A 84 -8.08 10.01 14.62
CA GLU A 84 -9.32 10.72 14.34
C GLU A 84 -9.37 11.36 12.94
N HIS A 85 -8.25 11.42 12.23
CA HIS A 85 -8.16 11.91 10.85
C HIS A 85 -8.05 10.77 9.83
N MET A 86 -7.98 9.53 10.27
CA MET A 86 -7.92 8.37 9.40
C MET A 86 -9.30 8.03 8.82
N VAL A 87 -9.32 7.59 7.57
CA VAL A 87 -10.52 7.09 6.88
C VAL A 87 -10.18 5.76 6.23
N CYS A 88 -10.92 4.71 6.62
CA CYS A 88 -10.64 3.34 6.18
C CYS A 88 -11.58 2.89 5.06
N THR A 89 -11.08 2.11 4.13
CA THR A 89 -11.89 1.38 3.15
C THR A 89 -12.83 0.35 3.80
N HIS A 90 -13.83 -0.10 3.07
CA HIS A 90 -14.60 -1.32 3.34
C HIS A 90 -14.45 -2.25 2.13
N GLN A 91 -13.35 -3.00 2.12
CA GLN A 91 -12.87 -3.75 0.96
C GLN A 91 -13.66 -5.05 0.76
N THR A 92 -14.22 -5.20 -0.43
CA THR A 92 -14.95 -6.38 -0.89
C THR A 92 -14.45 -6.87 -2.26
N HIS A 93 -13.26 -6.38 -2.67
CA HIS A 93 -12.61 -6.69 -3.95
C HIS A 93 -13.36 -6.14 -5.17
N THR A 94 -13.95 -4.95 -5.03
CA THR A 94 -14.57 -4.18 -6.12
C THR A 94 -13.55 -3.19 -6.72
N THR A 95 -14.03 -2.31 -7.61
CA THR A 95 -13.26 -1.16 -8.13
C THR A 95 -13.87 0.18 -7.71
N ASN A 96 -14.70 0.17 -6.67
CA ASN A 96 -15.33 1.39 -6.18
C ASN A 96 -14.29 2.26 -5.44
N VAL A 97 -14.07 3.46 -5.94
CA VAL A 97 -13.22 4.49 -5.34
C VAL A 97 -14.11 5.61 -4.78
N ARG A 98 -14.01 5.88 -3.47
CA ARG A 98 -14.77 6.92 -2.77
C ARG A 98 -13.97 8.22 -2.71
N ILE A 99 -14.60 9.35 -2.99
CA ILE A 99 -14.07 10.67 -2.66
C ILE A 99 -14.28 10.90 -1.16
N VAL A 100 -13.19 11.23 -0.46
CA VAL A 100 -13.15 11.45 0.99
C VAL A 100 -13.07 12.95 1.27
N THR A 101 -13.92 13.40 2.17
CA THR A 101 -13.99 14.79 2.63
C THR A 101 -13.59 14.88 4.11
N ARG A 102 -13.56 16.08 4.67
CA ARG A 102 -13.30 16.30 6.10
C ARG A 102 -14.38 15.67 6.99
N GLU A 103 -15.61 15.52 6.49
CA GLU A 103 -16.72 14.88 7.21
C GLU A 103 -16.55 13.37 7.40
N ASP A 104 -15.66 12.76 6.61
CA ASP A 104 -15.34 11.33 6.72
C ASP A 104 -14.28 11.04 7.81
N ALA A 105 -13.66 12.06 8.39
CA ALA A 105 -12.58 11.91 9.37
C ALA A 105 -12.96 10.93 10.51
N GLY A 106 -12.08 9.98 10.80
CA GLY A 106 -12.25 8.96 11.84
C GLY A 106 -13.05 7.71 11.42
N LYS A 107 -13.69 7.70 10.24
CA LYS A 107 -14.51 6.56 9.79
C LYS A 107 -13.69 5.28 9.61
N GLY A 108 -14.02 4.27 10.40
CA GLY A 108 -13.36 2.96 10.44
C GLY A 108 -12.22 2.84 11.46
N VAL A 109 -11.93 3.90 12.24
CA VAL A 109 -11.00 3.87 13.35
C VAL A 109 -11.67 4.39 14.64
N THR A 110 -12.09 5.66 14.67
CA THR A 110 -12.72 6.29 15.84
C THR A 110 -14.23 6.46 15.69
N ARG A 111 -14.75 6.20 14.51
CA ARG A 111 -16.18 6.24 14.17
C ARG A 111 -16.54 5.07 13.25
N GLU A 112 -17.77 4.64 13.29
CA GLU A 112 -18.29 3.65 12.34
C GLU A 112 -18.32 4.20 10.90
N LYS A 113 -18.19 3.31 9.94
CA LYS A 113 -18.36 3.61 8.52
C LYS A 113 -19.86 3.59 8.18
N ASP A 114 -20.29 4.54 7.36
CA ASP A 114 -21.62 4.63 6.78
C ASP A 114 -21.66 4.23 5.29
N TYR A 115 -20.64 3.52 4.84
CA TYR A 115 -20.48 3.00 3.48
C TYR A 115 -19.94 1.58 3.48
N THR A 116 -20.25 0.86 2.40
CA THR A 116 -19.77 -0.49 2.07
C THR A 116 -19.20 -0.51 0.67
N ASP A 117 -18.52 -1.62 0.30
CA ASP A 117 -18.03 -1.88 -1.06
C ASP A 117 -17.13 -0.76 -1.63
N VAL A 118 -16.18 -0.33 -0.82
CA VAL A 118 -15.20 0.70 -1.17
C VAL A 118 -13.80 0.12 -1.06
N ASP A 119 -13.15 -0.08 -2.19
CA ASP A 119 -11.80 -0.63 -2.30
C ASP A 119 -10.74 0.43 -2.58
N GLY A 120 -11.14 1.68 -2.84
CA GLY A 120 -10.24 2.82 -3.01
C GLY A 120 -10.77 4.09 -2.38
N LEU A 121 -9.87 4.95 -1.95
CA LEU A 121 -10.15 6.26 -1.38
C LEU A 121 -9.34 7.32 -2.12
N ILE A 122 -9.90 8.50 -2.31
CA ILE A 122 -9.25 9.64 -2.96
C ILE A 122 -9.64 10.93 -2.23
N THR A 123 -8.67 11.85 -2.06
CA THR A 123 -8.92 13.15 -1.44
C THR A 123 -7.91 14.21 -1.89
N ASN A 124 -8.33 15.46 -1.85
CA ASN A 124 -7.46 16.64 -1.91
C ASN A 124 -7.46 17.41 -0.57
N VAL A 125 -8.03 16.84 0.49
CA VAL A 125 -8.16 17.50 1.79
C VAL A 125 -6.91 17.24 2.63
N PRO A 126 -6.11 18.29 2.96
CA PRO A 126 -4.95 18.13 3.83
C PRO A 126 -5.35 17.64 5.23
N GLY A 127 -4.47 16.83 5.83
CA GLY A 127 -4.67 16.26 7.16
C GLY A 127 -5.54 15.01 7.21
N ILE A 128 -6.28 14.67 6.15
CA ILE A 128 -7.04 13.42 6.08
C ILE A 128 -6.10 12.28 5.63
N CYS A 129 -6.06 11.21 6.41
CA CYS A 129 -5.24 10.02 6.14
C CYS A 129 -6.08 8.88 5.58
N LEU A 130 -5.82 8.51 4.33
CA LEU A 130 -6.44 7.37 3.67
C LEU A 130 -5.80 6.07 4.15
N VAL A 131 -6.62 5.07 4.52
CA VAL A 131 -6.15 3.78 5.04
C VAL A 131 -6.79 2.63 4.27
N THR A 132 -5.94 1.75 3.73
CA THR A 132 -6.31 0.55 3.00
C THR A 132 -5.59 -0.67 3.57
N PHE A 133 -6.13 -1.89 3.41
CA PHE A 133 -5.70 -3.09 4.13
C PHE A 133 -5.24 -4.21 3.22
N TYR A 134 -4.22 -4.96 3.67
CA TYR A 134 -3.56 -5.95 2.83
C TYR A 134 -3.07 -7.17 3.62
N ALA A 135 -3.06 -8.30 2.94
CA ALA A 135 -2.25 -9.48 3.20
C ALA A 135 -2.24 -10.29 1.92
N ASP A 136 -1.23 -10.06 1.08
CA ASP A 136 -0.97 -10.55 -0.28
C ASP A 136 -1.57 -9.71 -1.43
N CYS A 137 -2.76 -9.11 -1.29
CA CYS A 137 -3.29 -8.19 -2.30
C CYS A 137 -2.39 -6.95 -2.45
N VAL A 138 -2.47 -6.29 -3.59
CA VAL A 138 -1.57 -5.20 -3.99
C VAL A 138 -2.05 -3.85 -3.46
N PRO A 139 -1.24 -3.15 -2.63
CA PRO A 139 -1.44 -1.74 -2.34
C PRO A 139 -1.11 -0.88 -3.56
N LEU A 140 -1.98 0.07 -3.87
CA LEU A 140 -1.72 1.10 -4.87
C LEU A 140 -1.82 2.47 -4.19
N LEU A 141 -0.73 3.26 -4.22
CA LEU A 141 -0.68 4.61 -3.67
C LEU A 141 -0.43 5.61 -4.80
N PHE A 142 -1.13 6.74 -4.76
CA PHE A 142 -1.06 7.77 -5.80
C PHE A 142 -0.91 9.15 -5.19
N LEU A 143 -0.06 9.98 -5.80
CA LEU A 143 0.08 11.40 -5.47
C LEU A 143 0.16 12.21 -6.77
N ASP A 144 -0.75 13.14 -6.97
CA ASP A 144 -0.56 14.24 -7.93
C ASP A 144 0.00 15.46 -7.16
N PRO A 145 1.30 15.80 -7.31
CA PRO A 145 1.91 16.92 -6.59
C PRO A 145 1.44 18.28 -7.10
N VAL A 146 0.97 18.37 -8.35
CA VAL A 146 0.48 19.61 -8.98
C VAL A 146 -0.91 19.95 -8.47
N LYS A 147 -1.82 18.98 -8.49
CA LYS A 147 -3.21 19.13 -8.01
C LYS A 147 -3.35 18.94 -6.51
N LYS A 148 -2.31 18.42 -5.84
CA LYS A 148 -2.33 18.03 -4.42
C LYS A 148 -3.50 17.09 -4.12
N VAL A 149 -3.53 15.98 -4.84
CA VAL A 149 -4.51 14.90 -4.69
C VAL A 149 -3.79 13.63 -4.34
N VAL A 150 -4.31 12.88 -3.38
CA VAL A 150 -3.82 11.54 -3.02
C VAL A 150 -4.91 10.51 -3.18
N ALA A 151 -4.53 9.27 -3.55
CA ALA A 151 -5.42 8.14 -3.55
C ALA A 151 -4.71 6.89 -3.02
N SER A 152 -5.47 6.01 -2.39
CA SER A 152 -5.02 4.69 -1.94
C SER A 152 -6.05 3.66 -2.33
N SER A 153 -5.63 2.60 -3.05
CA SER A 153 -6.53 1.59 -3.60
C SER A 153 -6.02 0.19 -3.33
N HIS A 154 -6.96 -0.73 -3.08
CA HIS A 154 -6.71 -2.15 -2.86
C HIS A 154 -6.95 -2.92 -4.16
N SER A 155 -5.90 -3.57 -4.68
CA SER A 155 -5.94 -4.35 -5.92
C SER A 155 -5.65 -5.83 -5.63
N GLY A 156 -6.66 -6.59 -5.19
CA GLY A 156 -6.62 -8.05 -5.24
C GLY A 156 -6.79 -8.53 -6.69
N TRP A 157 -6.73 -9.85 -6.98
CA TRP A 157 -6.82 -10.35 -8.34
C TRP A 157 -8.09 -9.85 -9.10
N ARG A 158 -9.25 -9.80 -8.40
CA ARG A 158 -10.51 -9.26 -8.98
C ARG A 158 -10.39 -7.77 -9.30
N GLY A 159 -9.84 -6.98 -8.38
CA GLY A 159 -9.59 -5.56 -8.61
C GLY A 159 -8.61 -5.36 -9.77
N THR A 160 -7.56 -6.19 -9.85
CA THR A 160 -6.55 -6.12 -10.93
C THR A 160 -7.18 -6.43 -12.29
N VAL A 161 -7.94 -7.52 -12.42
CA VAL A 161 -8.66 -7.86 -13.68
C VAL A 161 -9.61 -6.73 -14.09
N ASN A 162 -10.29 -6.12 -13.12
CA ASN A 162 -11.21 -5.01 -13.34
C ASN A 162 -10.52 -3.62 -13.34
N ARG A 163 -9.19 -3.58 -13.53
CA ARG A 163 -8.41 -2.36 -13.78
C ARG A 163 -8.41 -1.34 -12.62
N MET A 164 -8.39 -1.80 -11.36
CA MET A 164 -8.49 -0.93 -10.18
C MET A 164 -7.53 0.27 -10.21
N GLY A 165 -6.29 0.07 -10.66
CA GLY A 165 -5.30 1.15 -10.81
C GLY A 165 -5.75 2.20 -11.82
N GLN A 166 -6.17 1.77 -13.00
CA GLN A 166 -6.68 2.65 -14.07
C GLN A 166 -7.94 3.39 -13.63
N VAL A 167 -8.92 2.69 -13.02
CA VAL A 167 -10.15 3.31 -12.48
C VAL A 167 -9.83 4.40 -11.45
N THR A 168 -8.80 4.19 -10.63
CA THR A 168 -8.34 5.20 -9.67
C THR A 168 -7.78 6.42 -10.38
N VAL A 169 -6.90 6.24 -11.37
CA VAL A 169 -6.31 7.32 -12.18
C VAL A 169 -7.40 8.09 -12.94
N GLU A 170 -8.32 7.40 -13.61
CA GLU A 170 -9.45 8.00 -14.32
C GLU A 170 -10.33 8.85 -13.37
N LYS A 171 -10.53 8.38 -12.15
CA LYS A 171 -11.27 9.15 -11.14
C LYS A 171 -10.48 10.38 -10.67
N MET A 172 -9.16 10.28 -10.49
CA MET A 172 -8.30 11.44 -10.21
C MET A 172 -8.38 12.48 -11.33
N GLN A 173 -8.38 12.06 -12.59
CA GLN A 173 -8.54 12.94 -13.74
C GLN A 173 -9.92 13.62 -13.75
N LYS A 174 -10.98 12.81 -13.64
CA LYS A 174 -12.37 13.28 -13.77
C LYS A 174 -12.77 14.24 -12.66
N GLU A 175 -12.46 13.91 -11.42
CA GLU A 175 -12.96 14.63 -10.25
C GLU A 175 -12.05 15.79 -9.81
N PHE A 176 -10.75 15.70 -10.11
CA PHE A 176 -9.76 16.67 -9.63
C PHE A 176 -8.92 17.31 -10.75
N GLY A 177 -9.12 16.90 -12.01
CA GLY A 177 -8.37 17.42 -13.14
C GLY A 177 -6.88 17.07 -13.11
N CYS A 178 -6.53 15.93 -12.52
CA CYS A 178 -5.17 15.40 -12.53
C CYS A 178 -4.73 15.02 -13.95
N ASP A 179 -3.46 15.22 -14.28
CA ASP A 179 -2.83 14.68 -15.49
C ASP A 179 -2.07 13.42 -15.09
N PRO A 180 -2.33 12.24 -15.70
CA PRO A 180 -1.61 11.00 -15.39
C PRO A 180 -0.10 11.13 -15.45
N LYS A 181 0.42 11.99 -16.32
CA LYS A 181 1.87 12.25 -16.44
C LYS A 181 2.48 12.91 -15.19
N ASN A 182 1.65 13.58 -14.38
CA ASN A 182 2.09 14.20 -13.13
C ASN A 182 1.89 13.28 -11.92
N ILE A 183 1.12 12.19 -12.07
CA ILE A 183 0.80 11.31 -10.94
C ILE A 183 1.98 10.39 -10.66
N LEU A 184 2.47 10.43 -9.42
CA LEU A 184 3.37 9.42 -8.86
C LEU A 184 2.54 8.24 -8.39
N ALA A 185 2.85 7.03 -8.86
CA ALA A 185 2.13 5.81 -8.53
C ALA A 185 3.09 4.77 -7.92
N CYS A 186 2.64 4.09 -6.88
CA CYS A 186 3.43 3.08 -6.19
C CYS A 186 2.63 1.78 -6.04
N VAL A 187 3.21 0.67 -6.50
CA VAL A 187 2.72 -0.69 -6.30
C VAL A 187 3.41 -1.25 -5.05
N GLY A 188 2.65 -1.59 -4.01
CA GLY A 188 3.17 -1.94 -2.68
C GLY A 188 3.53 -3.41 -2.47
N PRO A 189 4.13 -3.74 -1.32
CA PRO A 189 4.48 -5.10 -0.94
C PRO A 189 3.25 -6.01 -0.98
N SER A 190 3.36 -7.08 -1.74
CA SER A 190 2.27 -8.02 -2.00
C SER A 190 2.84 -9.39 -2.42
N ILE A 191 1.99 -10.33 -2.75
CA ILE A 191 2.46 -11.66 -3.14
C ILE A 191 3.11 -11.62 -4.53
N CYS A 192 4.30 -12.21 -4.68
CA CYS A 192 4.98 -12.29 -5.97
C CYS A 192 4.47 -13.47 -6.80
N GLN A 193 4.79 -13.47 -8.09
CA GLN A 193 4.40 -14.49 -9.04
C GLN A 193 4.74 -15.92 -8.58
N GLU A 194 5.96 -16.16 -8.10
CA GLU A 194 6.40 -17.48 -7.65
C GLU A 194 5.55 -18.07 -6.52
N CYS A 195 4.97 -17.19 -5.68
CA CYS A 195 4.14 -17.57 -4.54
C CYS A 195 2.63 -17.56 -4.86
N TYR A 196 2.24 -16.98 -6.01
CA TYR A 196 0.83 -16.77 -6.32
C TYR A 196 0.32 -17.74 -7.39
N GLU A 197 0.05 -18.96 -6.94
CA GLU A 197 -0.64 -19.96 -7.75
C GLU A 197 -2.14 -19.69 -7.81
N VAL A 198 -2.72 -19.74 -9.00
CA VAL A 198 -4.14 -19.56 -9.30
C VAL A 198 -4.67 -20.69 -10.16
N SER A 199 -5.98 -20.92 -10.14
CA SER A 199 -6.68 -21.88 -10.99
C SER A 199 -6.88 -21.34 -12.41
N SER A 200 -7.28 -22.22 -13.34
CA SER A 200 -7.47 -21.90 -14.76
C SER A 200 -8.54 -20.84 -14.96
N ASP A 201 -9.62 -20.85 -14.20
CA ASP A 201 -10.69 -19.83 -14.29
C ASP A 201 -10.16 -18.41 -14.02
N VAL A 202 -9.30 -18.25 -13.01
CA VAL A 202 -8.63 -16.96 -12.73
C VAL A 202 -7.66 -16.61 -13.85
N ALA A 203 -6.88 -17.58 -14.34
CA ALA A 203 -5.93 -17.33 -15.42
C ALA A 203 -6.63 -16.88 -16.72
N GLU A 204 -7.77 -17.48 -17.05
CA GLU A 204 -8.59 -17.11 -18.20
C GLU A 204 -9.12 -15.68 -18.13
N GLU A 205 -9.54 -15.23 -16.94
CA GLU A 205 -9.95 -13.84 -16.72
C GLU A 205 -8.80 -12.86 -17.03
N PHE A 206 -7.57 -13.18 -16.58
CA PHE A 206 -6.39 -12.37 -16.90
C PHE A 206 -6.04 -12.42 -18.38
N GLN A 207 -6.10 -13.58 -19.03
CA GLN A 207 -5.87 -13.70 -20.47
C GLN A 207 -6.85 -12.84 -21.29
N LYS A 208 -8.13 -12.82 -20.89
CA LYS A 208 -9.16 -11.99 -21.54
C LYS A 208 -8.92 -10.49 -21.29
N ALA A 209 -8.65 -10.12 -20.02
CA ALA A 209 -8.49 -8.71 -19.65
C ALA A 209 -7.27 -8.06 -20.31
N PHE A 210 -6.19 -8.81 -20.50
CA PHE A 210 -4.92 -8.34 -21.07
C PHE A 210 -4.74 -8.70 -22.56
N ALA A 211 -5.78 -9.20 -23.22
CA ALA A 211 -5.72 -9.57 -24.65
C ALA A 211 -5.33 -8.37 -25.51
N GLY A 212 -4.27 -8.52 -26.32
CA GLY A 212 -3.76 -7.48 -27.20
C GLY A 212 -2.89 -6.41 -26.54
N MET A 213 -2.64 -6.52 -25.24
CA MET A 213 -1.71 -5.64 -24.55
C MET A 213 -0.27 -6.17 -24.66
N ASN A 214 0.68 -5.28 -24.96
CA ASN A 214 2.10 -5.63 -25.01
C ASN A 214 2.70 -5.86 -23.62
N GLY A 215 3.74 -6.68 -23.52
CA GLY A 215 4.47 -6.92 -22.26
C GLY A 215 3.79 -7.92 -21.32
N THR A 216 2.82 -8.69 -21.83
CA THR A 216 2.06 -9.68 -21.05
C THR A 216 2.65 -11.09 -21.08
N GLU A 217 3.76 -11.30 -21.78
CA GLU A 217 4.34 -12.62 -22.08
C GLU A 217 4.71 -13.40 -20.79
N THR A 218 5.06 -12.70 -19.74
CA THR A 218 5.42 -13.29 -18.45
C THR A 218 4.35 -13.19 -17.37
N LEU A 219 3.17 -12.60 -17.73
CA LEU A 219 2.07 -12.37 -16.78
C LEU A 219 1.57 -13.66 -16.13
N LEU A 220 1.49 -14.71 -16.91
CA LEU A 220 1.07 -16.06 -16.52
C LEU A 220 2.05 -17.09 -17.03
N TYR A 221 2.49 -17.99 -16.16
CA TYR A 221 3.22 -19.19 -16.59
C TYR A 221 2.77 -20.42 -15.83
N GLN A 222 3.03 -21.60 -16.40
CA GLN A 222 2.79 -22.89 -15.76
C GLN A 222 4.10 -23.60 -15.49
N LYS A 223 4.28 -24.06 -14.26
CA LYS A 223 5.32 -25.03 -13.96
C LYS A 223 4.94 -26.39 -14.55
N PRO A 224 5.92 -27.26 -14.92
CA PRO A 224 5.61 -28.55 -15.53
C PRO A 224 4.59 -29.37 -14.74
N GLU A 225 4.72 -29.41 -13.42
CA GLU A 225 3.83 -30.13 -12.51
C GLU A 225 2.41 -29.55 -12.43
N GLN A 226 2.24 -28.28 -12.74
CA GLN A 226 0.94 -27.58 -12.66
C GLN A 226 0.07 -27.80 -13.90
N LYS A 227 0.66 -28.25 -15.04
CA LYS A 227 -0.08 -28.42 -16.30
C LYS A 227 -1.24 -29.41 -16.17
N ALA A 228 -1.04 -30.51 -15.49
CA ALA A 228 -2.08 -31.53 -15.29
C ALA A 228 -3.22 -31.05 -14.35
N GLU A 229 -2.93 -30.08 -13.48
CA GLU A 229 -3.88 -29.55 -12.50
C GLU A 229 -4.58 -28.27 -12.97
N GLY A 230 -4.24 -27.74 -14.15
CA GLY A 230 -4.79 -26.49 -14.67
C GLY A 230 -4.46 -25.28 -13.80
N LYS A 231 -3.27 -25.26 -13.17
CA LYS A 231 -2.82 -24.18 -12.30
C LYS A 231 -1.77 -23.31 -12.98
N TYR A 232 -1.70 -22.05 -12.58
CA TYR A 232 -0.82 -21.02 -13.14
C TYR A 232 -0.16 -20.21 -12.04
N GLN A 233 1.01 -19.67 -12.32
CA GLN A 233 1.66 -18.63 -11.55
C GLN A 233 1.28 -17.27 -12.14
N LEU A 234 0.67 -16.39 -11.36
CA LEU A 234 0.18 -15.08 -11.80
C LEU A 234 1.03 -13.94 -11.23
N ASP A 235 1.47 -13.02 -12.08
CA ASP A 235 2.20 -11.81 -11.70
C ASP A 235 1.24 -10.63 -11.51
N LEU A 236 0.83 -10.38 -10.26
CA LEU A 236 0.01 -9.22 -9.92
C LEU A 236 0.80 -7.91 -9.99
N TRP A 237 2.12 -7.93 -9.81
CA TRP A 237 2.95 -6.74 -9.90
C TRP A 237 2.98 -6.23 -11.33
N LEU A 238 3.32 -7.11 -12.27
CA LEU A 238 3.29 -6.82 -13.70
C LEU A 238 1.89 -6.39 -14.18
N ALA A 239 0.84 -7.09 -13.75
CA ALA A 239 -0.52 -6.75 -14.14
C ALA A 239 -0.91 -5.32 -13.73
N ASN A 240 -0.63 -4.92 -12.48
CA ASN A 240 -0.91 -3.56 -12.02
C ASN A 240 0.00 -2.53 -12.71
N GLN A 241 1.28 -2.85 -12.94
CA GLN A 241 2.20 -2.00 -13.69
C GLN A 241 1.66 -1.70 -15.11
N LEU A 242 1.20 -2.73 -15.82
CA LEU A 242 0.64 -2.60 -17.18
C LEU A 242 -0.59 -1.69 -17.18
N TRP A 243 -1.54 -1.89 -16.26
CA TRP A 243 -2.72 -1.03 -16.15
C TRP A 243 -2.39 0.42 -15.79
N LEU A 244 -1.40 0.66 -14.94
CA LEU A 244 -0.97 2.01 -14.60
C LEU A 244 -0.28 2.70 -15.78
N THR A 245 0.54 1.98 -16.53
CA THR A 245 1.16 2.49 -17.76
C THR A 245 0.12 2.80 -18.83
N ASP A 246 -0.87 1.91 -19.01
CA ASP A 246 -1.98 2.13 -19.96
C ASP A 246 -2.86 3.34 -19.55
N ALA A 247 -2.99 3.61 -18.25
CA ALA A 247 -3.65 4.80 -17.73
C ALA A 247 -2.85 6.10 -17.95
N GLY A 248 -1.62 6.03 -18.49
CA GLY A 248 -0.79 7.18 -18.81
C GLY A 248 0.23 7.58 -17.73
N ILE A 249 0.42 6.77 -16.69
CA ILE A 249 1.52 6.96 -15.74
C ILE A 249 2.84 6.68 -16.44
N THR A 250 3.79 7.61 -16.35
CA THR A 250 5.08 7.46 -17.01
C THR A 250 6.03 6.56 -16.19
N PRO A 251 6.98 5.86 -16.83
CA PRO A 251 7.87 4.92 -16.13
C PRO A 251 8.65 5.55 -14.97
N GLU A 252 9.08 6.80 -15.11
CA GLU A 252 9.81 7.57 -14.10
C GLU A 252 8.97 7.95 -12.88
N HIS A 253 7.62 7.86 -13.00
CA HIS A 253 6.66 8.13 -11.94
C HIS A 253 6.03 6.86 -11.36
N LEU A 254 6.54 5.68 -11.74
CA LEU A 254 6.00 4.40 -11.30
C LEU A 254 7.04 3.57 -10.54
N GLU A 255 6.80 3.38 -9.25
CA GLU A 255 7.59 2.48 -8.41
C GLU A 255 6.85 1.16 -8.21
N VAL A 256 7.49 0.04 -8.56
CA VAL A 256 6.91 -1.30 -8.41
C VAL A 256 7.68 -2.09 -7.36
N THR A 257 6.97 -2.66 -6.41
CA THR A 257 7.57 -3.45 -5.32
C THR A 257 8.43 -4.60 -5.82
N ASN A 258 9.48 -4.92 -5.06
CA ASN A 258 10.24 -6.17 -5.16
C ASN A 258 10.24 -6.92 -3.82
N VAL A 259 9.28 -6.62 -2.92
CA VAL A 259 9.12 -7.25 -1.61
C VAL A 259 7.87 -8.13 -1.61
N CYS A 260 8.06 -9.44 -1.50
CA CYS A 260 6.98 -10.42 -1.42
C CYS A 260 6.54 -10.64 0.01
N THR A 261 5.23 -10.53 0.28
CA THR A 261 4.64 -10.80 1.61
C THR A 261 4.86 -12.24 2.06
N ALA A 262 4.71 -13.22 1.15
CA ALA A 262 4.87 -14.63 1.45
C ALA A 262 6.33 -15.06 1.70
N HIS A 263 7.30 -14.34 1.12
CA HIS A 263 8.74 -14.55 1.40
C HIS A 263 9.21 -13.85 2.69
N ASN A 264 8.41 -12.92 3.23
CA ASN A 264 8.72 -12.13 4.42
C ASN A 264 7.74 -12.35 5.59
N PRO A 265 7.36 -13.60 5.97
CA PRO A 265 6.32 -13.84 6.96
C PRO A 265 6.69 -13.39 8.38
N ALA A 266 7.98 -13.18 8.67
CA ALA A 266 8.44 -12.63 9.94
C ALA A 266 8.15 -11.12 10.07
N TYR A 267 7.97 -10.42 8.94
CA TYR A 267 7.83 -8.97 8.87
C TYR A 267 6.51 -8.50 8.28
N LEU A 268 5.86 -9.33 7.46
CA LEU A 268 4.63 -9.00 6.75
C LEU A 268 3.58 -10.10 6.94
N PHE A 269 2.32 -9.72 7.03
CA PHE A 269 1.23 -10.70 7.00
C PHE A 269 1.03 -11.22 5.57
N SER A 270 0.86 -12.53 5.44
CA SER A 270 0.54 -13.19 4.18
C SER A 270 -0.59 -14.21 4.37
N HIS A 271 -1.67 -14.02 3.64
CA HIS A 271 -2.82 -14.94 3.63
C HIS A 271 -2.42 -16.32 3.08
N ARG A 272 -1.71 -16.32 1.96
CA ARG A 272 -1.25 -17.53 1.27
C ARG A 272 -0.30 -18.34 2.14
N LYS A 273 0.70 -17.69 2.74
CA LYS A 273 1.73 -18.36 3.56
C LYS A 273 1.17 -18.99 4.82
N THR A 274 0.11 -18.40 5.39
CA THR A 274 -0.44 -18.83 6.69
C THR A 274 -1.80 -19.50 6.58
N ASN A 275 -2.27 -19.83 5.36
CA ASN A 275 -3.60 -20.41 5.12
C ASN A 275 -4.71 -19.61 5.81
N GLY A 276 -4.64 -18.26 5.70
CA GLY A 276 -5.66 -17.35 6.23
C GLY A 276 -5.50 -16.96 7.70
N LYS A 277 -4.61 -17.60 8.48
CA LYS A 277 -4.33 -17.25 9.87
C LYS A 277 -3.36 -16.08 9.93
N ARG A 278 -3.88 -14.85 9.90
CA ARG A 278 -3.08 -13.63 9.81
C ARG A 278 -3.86 -12.38 10.20
N GLY A 279 -3.16 -11.33 10.60
CA GLY A 279 -3.68 -9.98 10.67
C GLY A 279 -3.72 -9.27 9.31
N ASN A 280 -4.02 -7.98 9.30
CA ASN A 280 -3.93 -7.12 8.13
C ASN A 280 -2.82 -6.08 8.29
N LEU A 281 -2.04 -5.90 7.24
CA LEU A 281 -1.20 -4.72 7.03
C LEU A 281 -2.07 -3.52 6.63
N GLY A 282 -1.59 -2.31 6.89
CA GLY A 282 -2.21 -1.08 6.45
C GLY A 282 -1.28 -0.27 5.56
N ALA A 283 -1.82 0.36 4.51
CA ALA A 283 -1.16 1.44 3.81
C ALA A 283 -1.85 2.76 4.18
N PHE A 284 -1.06 3.77 4.48
CA PHE A 284 -1.46 5.07 4.99
C PHE A 284 -0.92 6.15 4.05
N LEU A 285 -1.76 7.11 3.67
CA LEU A 285 -1.38 8.22 2.81
C LEU A 285 -2.19 9.47 3.17
N CYS A 286 -1.48 10.56 3.50
CA CYS A 286 -2.07 11.79 3.99
C CYS A 286 -1.38 13.00 3.35
N LEU A 287 -2.13 13.94 2.77
CA LEU A 287 -1.59 15.24 2.40
C LEU A 287 -1.26 16.04 3.67
N LYS A 288 -0.07 16.63 3.71
CA LYS A 288 0.35 17.50 4.82
C LYS A 288 -0.51 18.77 4.87
N GLU A 289 -0.84 19.22 6.06
CA GLU A 289 -1.46 20.54 6.27
C GLU A 289 -0.42 21.64 5.96
N ASN A 290 -0.82 22.68 5.27
CA ASN A 290 0.02 23.86 5.01
C ASN A 290 0.38 24.51 6.35
N GLY A 291 1.65 24.49 6.73
CA GLY A 291 2.13 25.09 7.99
C GLY A 291 2.97 24.17 8.88
N THR A 292 3.02 22.87 8.63
CA THR A 292 3.95 21.96 9.31
C THR A 292 5.22 21.75 8.48
N ALA A 293 5.87 22.84 8.02
CA ALA A 293 7.27 22.80 7.67
C ALA A 293 8.01 22.40 8.96
N GLY A 294 8.39 21.13 9.04
CA GLY A 294 9.03 20.56 10.23
C GLY A 294 10.24 21.39 10.64
N SER A 295 10.13 22.08 11.77
CA SER A 295 11.28 22.52 12.53
C SER A 295 11.99 21.28 13.11
N ARG A 296 12.60 20.49 12.23
CA ARG A 296 13.69 19.61 12.65
C ARG A 296 14.86 20.53 12.97
N GLN A 297 14.99 20.96 14.22
CA GLN A 297 16.26 21.47 14.74
C GLN A 297 17.32 20.42 14.39
N ARG A 298 18.15 20.73 13.40
CA ARG A 298 19.44 20.08 13.23
C ARG A 298 20.27 20.52 14.43
N ASN A 299 20.29 19.72 15.47
CA ASN A 299 21.33 19.82 16.49
C ASN A 299 22.65 19.48 15.82
N GLY A 300 23.23 20.51 15.22
CA GLY A 300 24.61 20.48 14.73
C GLY A 300 25.55 20.42 15.94
N ILE A 301 26.06 19.21 16.20
CA ILE A 301 27.26 19.08 17.04
C ILE A 301 28.42 19.64 16.21
N VAL A 302 28.78 20.89 16.50
CA VAL A 302 30.02 21.50 16.01
C VAL A 302 31.16 20.85 16.76
N TRP A 303 31.91 19.96 16.12
CA TRP A 303 33.20 19.51 16.61
C TRP A 303 34.23 20.65 16.43
N GLN A 304 34.49 21.41 17.51
CA GLN A 304 35.65 22.26 17.56
C GLN A 304 36.91 21.39 17.73
N GLY A 305 37.66 21.24 16.64
CA GLY A 305 38.98 20.69 16.69
C GLY A 305 39.91 21.61 17.48
N LYS A 306 40.41 21.13 18.63
CA LYS A 306 41.57 21.69 19.27
C LYS A 306 42.80 20.94 18.78
N SER A 307 43.62 21.64 17.97
CA SER A 307 44.99 21.31 17.74
C SER A 307 45.78 21.35 19.06
N ARG A 308 46.54 20.32 19.33
CA ARG A 308 47.85 20.46 20.05
C ARG A 308 48.70 19.23 19.83
N TRP A 309 49.90 19.56 19.32
CA TRP A 309 51.22 18.90 19.31
C TRP A 309 51.34 17.57 18.53
#